data_5d8e8d87b92f76c51cd86128d0911c57
#
_entry.id   5d8e8d87b92f76c51cd86128d0911c57
#
_cell.length_a   1.000
_cell.length_b   1.000
_cell.length_c   1.000
_cell.angle_alpha   90.00
_cell.angle_beta   90.00
_cell.angle_gamma   90.00
#
_symmetry.space_group_name_H-M   'P 1'
#
loop_
_entity.id
_entity.type
_entity.pdbx_description
1 polymer ?
#
loop_
_entity_poly.entity_id
_entity_poly.type
_entity_poly.pdbx_seq_one_letter_code
_entity_poly.pdbx_strand_id
1 'polypeptide(L)'
;MRIQGLQKLTLLDYPGRTACTVFLSGCNFRCPFCHNAPLLQGDTGDAMDEDVLLMFLKKRQGVLDGVAVTGGEPLLRQELPSLLEKIKALGYTVKLDTNGAFPERLEAIVQAGLADYVAMDVKNSPERYAQTIGVCEPDLMPVFKSVSFLLRGTVAYEFRTTAVAELHDDASFQKLGDWLAGAERYFIQCFEPRETVLKAGLHAPAPEQLRHWAELVRPKIPNVALRGI
;
A
#
# COMPACT_ATOMS: atom_id res chain seq x y z
N MET A 1 -20.10 1.38 6.45
CA MET A 1 -19.22 1.04 5.31
C MET A 1 -19.25 -0.46 5.03
N ARG A 2 -19.01 -0.88 3.78
CA ARG A 2 -18.89 -2.32 3.41
C ARG A 2 -17.42 -2.73 3.41
N ILE A 3 -17.13 -3.90 3.96
CA ILE A 3 -15.78 -4.50 4.05
C ILE A 3 -15.73 -5.68 3.08
N GLN A 4 -14.86 -5.61 2.07
CA GLN A 4 -14.82 -6.59 1.00
C GLN A 4 -14.10 -7.88 1.40
N GLY A 5 -13.18 -7.81 2.35
CA GLY A 5 -12.46 -8.98 2.83
C GLY A 5 -11.86 -8.75 4.22
N LEU A 6 -11.64 -9.83 4.94
CA LEU A 6 -11.00 -9.84 6.25
C LEU A 6 -10.06 -11.05 6.37
N GLN A 7 -8.75 -10.77 6.42
CA GLN A 7 -7.76 -11.73 6.87
C GLN A 7 -7.66 -11.61 8.39
N LYS A 8 -8.14 -12.62 9.10
CA LYS A 8 -8.35 -12.58 10.56
C LYS A 8 -7.07 -12.51 11.38
N LEU A 9 -5.93 -12.90 10.79
CA LEU A 9 -4.60 -12.88 11.42
C LEU A 9 -3.54 -12.70 10.36
N THR A 10 -2.63 -11.78 10.59
CA THR A 10 -1.40 -11.58 9.82
C THR A 10 -0.24 -11.23 10.75
N LEU A 11 0.96 -11.70 10.40
CA LEU A 11 2.23 -11.34 11.03
C LEU A 11 3.13 -10.56 10.05
N LEU A 12 2.65 -10.32 8.82
CA LEU A 12 3.42 -9.74 7.72
C LEU A 12 2.94 -8.33 7.35
N ASP A 13 1.62 -8.10 7.39
CA ASP A 13 1.04 -6.87 6.83
C ASP A 13 1.23 -5.66 7.74
N TYR A 14 1.53 -5.85 9.02
CA TYR A 14 1.84 -4.77 9.95
C TYR A 14 3.19 -5.04 10.65
N PRO A 15 4.27 -4.29 10.32
CA PRO A 15 5.58 -4.54 10.87
C PRO A 15 5.61 -4.55 12.42
N GLY A 16 6.09 -5.66 13.00
CA GLY A 16 6.24 -5.80 14.45
C GLY A 16 4.93 -5.91 15.24
N ARG A 17 3.80 -6.17 14.59
CA ARG A 17 2.48 -6.30 15.23
C ARG A 17 1.78 -7.57 14.79
N THR A 18 1.07 -8.20 15.73
CA THR A 18 0.05 -9.19 15.42
C THR A 18 -1.21 -8.45 14.99
N ALA A 19 -1.65 -8.61 13.74
CA ALA A 19 -2.73 -7.80 13.20
C ALA A 19 -3.77 -8.62 12.43
N CYS A 20 -4.88 -8.01 12.08
CA CYS A 20 -5.74 -8.47 10.99
C CYS A 20 -5.66 -7.49 9.82
N THR A 21 -6.00 -7.96 8.61
CA THR A 21 -6.03 -7.13 7.42
C THR A 21 -7.44 -6.97 6.89
N VAL A 22 -7.87 -5.72 6.75
CA VAL A 22 -9.19 -5.32 6.25
C VAL A 22 -9.04 -4.85 4.81
N PHE A 23 -9.79 -5.44 3.90
CA PHE A 23 -9.75 -5.12 2.48
C PHE A 23 -10.98 -4.30 2.08
N LEU A 24 -10.74 -3.11 1.53
CA LEU A 24 -11.77 -2.23 0.98
C LEU A 24 -11.79 -2.32 -0.55
N SER A 25 -12.97 -2.16 -1.14
CA SER A 25 -13.15 -2.19 -2.59
C SER A 25 -13.00 -0.80 -3.22
N GLY A 26 -12.80 -0.81 -4.54
CA GLY A 26 -12.61 0.38 -5.35
C GLY A 26 -11.15 0.84 -5.40
N CYS A 27 -10.69 1.21 -6.59
CA CYS A 27 -9.37 1.79 -6.80
C CYS A 27 -9.43 2.76 -7.99
N ASN A 28 -8.67 3.82 -7.91
CA ASN A 28 -8.49 4.79 -8.99
C ASN A 28 -7.41 4.37 -10.01
N PHE A 29 -6.60 3.34 -9.70
CA PHE A 29 -5.61 2.76 -10.60
C PHE A 29 -6.09 1.43 -11.21
N ARG A 30 -5.45 1.02 -12.32
CA ARG A 30 -5.69 -0.23 -13.05
C ARG A 30 -4.37 -0.92 -13.36
N CYS A 31 -3.50 -1.00 -12.32
CA CYS A 31 -2.19 -1.61 -12.45
C CYS A 31 -2.28 -3.01 -13.06
N PRO A 32 -1.57 -3.31 -14.16
CA PRO A 32 -1.68 -4.60 -14.86
C PRO A 32 -1.30 -5.80 -13.99
N PHE A 33 -0.47 -5.60 -12.97
CA PHE A 33 0.01 -6.60 -12.01
C PHE A 33 -0.77 -6.60 -10.68
N CYS A 34 -1.96 -5.99 -10.62
CA CYS A 34 -2.73 -5.87 -9.38
C CYS A 34 -3.17 -7.24 -8.85
N HIS A 35 -2.67 -7.64 -7.67
CA HIS A 35 -3.09 -8.89 -7.00
C HIS A 35 -4.53 -8.82 -6.48
N ASN A 36 -5.01 -7.60 -6.19
CA ASN A 36 -6.36 -7.34 -5.68
C ASN A 36 -7.34 -6.94 -6.80
N ALA A 37 -7.11 -7.41 -8.03
CA ALA A 37 -7.95 -7.04 -9.17
C ALA A 37 -9.45 -7.27 -8.95
N PRO A 38 -9.92 -8.33 -8.26
CA PRO A 38 -11.34 -8.48 -7.93
C PRO A 38 -11.92 -7.33 -7.10
N LEU A 39 -11.08 -6.60 -6.34
CA LEU A 39 -11.54 -5.48 -5.50
C LEU A 39 -11.69 -4.15 -6.26
N LEU A 40 -11.29 -4.08 -7.54
CA LEU A 40 -11.28 -2.84 -8.31
C LEU A 40 -12.67 -2.33 -8.70
N GLN A 41 -13.66 -3.22 -8.76
CA GLN A 41 -14.98 -2.93 -9.32
C GLN A 41 -16.01 -2.39 -8.31
N GLY A 42 -15.60 -2.14 -7.05
CA GLY A 42 -16.51 -1.73 -5.98
C GLY A 42 -17.03 -2.90 -5.13
N ASP A 43 -18.05 -2.64 -4.33
CA ASP A 43 -18.58 -3.62 -3.37
C ASP A 43 -19.28 -4.77 -4.11
N THR A 44 -18.94 -6.01 -3.77
CA THR A 44 -19.61 -7.22 -4.25
C THR A 44 -20.61 -7.76 -3.21
N GLY A 45 -21.45 -8.72 -3.62
CA GLY A 45 -22.47 -9.32 -2.74
C GLY A 45 -21.90 -9.98 -1.46
N ASP A 46 -20.63 -10.41 -1.49
CA ASP A 46 -19.96 -11.08 -0.36
C ASP A 46 -19.36 -10.11 0.68
N ALA A 47 -19.50 -8.80 0.46
CA ALA A 47 -18.99 -7.79 1.39
C ALA A 47 -19.72 -7.86 2.73
N MET A 48 -18.96 -7.86 3.83
CA MET A 48 -19.52 -7.81 5.19
C MET A 48 -19.83 -6.39 5.62
N ASP A 49 -20.77 -6.25 6.57
CA ASP A 49 -21.06 -4.96 7.19
C ASP A 49 -19.98 -4.58 8.20
N GLU A 50 -19.76 -3.29 8.37
CA GLU A 50 -18.82 -2.72 9.33
C GLU A 50 -19.04 -3.23 10.76
N ASP A 51 -20.30 -3.42 11.18
CA ASP A 51 -20.62 -3.91 12.51
C ASP A 51 -20.09 -5.33 12.74
N VAL A 52 -20.06 -6.17 11.72
CA VAL A 52 -19.46 -7.52 11.79
C VAL A 52 -17.97 -7.44 12.04
N LEU A 53 -17.26 -6.53 11.36
CA LEU A 53 -15.85 -6.26 11.61
C LEU A 53 -15.63 -5.79 13.05
N LEU A 54 -16.41 -4.81 13.52
CA LEU A 54 -16.26 -4.26 14.88
C LEU A 54 -16.57 -5.31 15.95
N MET A 55 -17.54 -6.19 15.75
CA MET A 55 -17.79 -7.33 16.64
C MET A 55 -16.61 -8.32 16.66
N PHE A 56 -16.01 -8.59 15.50
CA PHE A 56 -14.80 -9.40 15.43
C PHE A 56 -13.65 -8.76 16.22
N LEU A 57 -13.38 -7.47 16.00
CA LEU A 57 -12.31 -6.74 16.68
C LEU A 57 -12.52 -6.73 18.20
N LYS A 58 -13.75 -6.47 18.70
CA LYS A 58 -14.06 -6.55 20.15
C LYS A 58 -13.69 -7.90 20.76
N LYS A 59 -13.93 -9.01 20.04
CA LYS A 59 -13.57 -10.38 20.49
C LYS A 59 -12.07 -10.67 20.42
N ARG A 60 -11.30 -9.82 19.76
CA ARG A 60 -9.85 -10.01 19.56
C ARG A 60 -8.98 -9.03 20.34
N GLN A 61 -9.58 -8.19 21.19
CA GLN A 61 -8.83 -7.34 22.12
C GLN A 61 -7.92 -8.18 23.02
N GLY A 62 -6.67 -7.75 23.19
CA GLY A 62 -5.64 -8.48 23.91
C GLY A 62 -4.98 -9.64 23.12
N VAL A 63 -5.45 -9.95 21.90
CA VAL A 63 -4.86 -10.96 21.01
C VAL A 63 -4.21 -10.30 19.79
N LEU A 64 -4.88 -9.32 19.20
CA LEU A 64 -4.35 -8.52 18.09
C LEU A 64 -3.87 -7.17 18.62
N ASP A 65 -2.73 -6.70 18.10
CA ASP A 65 -2.14 -5.39 18.40
C ASP A 65 -2.68 -4.31 17.47
N GLY A 66 -3.04 -4.67 16.25
CA GLY A 66 -3.38 -3.70 15.22
C GLY A 66 -4.28 -4.21 14.10
N VAL A 67 -4.65 -3.26 13.25
CA VAL A 67 -5.45 -3.48 12.04
C VAL A 67 -4.73 -2.85 10.86
N ALA A 68 -4.41 -3.64 9.83
CA ALA A 68 -3.96 -3.13 8.55
C ALA A 68 -5.19 -2.89 7.66
N VAL A 69 -5.34 -1.68 7.12
CA VAL A 69 -6.42 -1.31 6.20
C VAL A 69 -5.83 -1.12 4.82
N THR A 70 -6.32 -1.91 3.87
CA THR A 70 -5.81 -2.03 2.51
C THR A 70 -6.95 -2.34 1.53
N GLY A 71 -6.66 -2.94 0.38
CA GLY A 71 -7.65 -3.43 -0.58
C GLY A 71 -7.37 -2.91 -2.00
N GLY A 72 -8.28 -2.11 -2.55
CA GLY A 72 -8.05 -1.27 -3.71
C GLY A 72 -7.28 -0.01 -3.28
N GLU A 73 -7.96 1.12 -3.15
CA GLU A 73 -7.41 2.35 -2.53
C GLU A 73 -8.32 2.79 -1.38
N PRO A 74 -7.89 2.59 -0.12
CA PRO A 74 -8.72 2.94 1.03
C PRO A 74 -9.11 4.41 1.10
N LEU A 75 -8.21 5.32 0.70
CA LEU A 75 -8.47 6.76 0.70
C LEU A 75 -9.53 7.20 -0.31
N LEU A 76 -9.95 6.32 -1.21
CA LEU A 76 -11.10 6.58 -2.10
C LEU A 76 -12.42 6.65 -1.32
N ARG A 77 -12.52 5.94 -0.18
CA ARG A 77 -13.75 5.83 0.62
C ARG A 77 -13.89 7.03 1.56
N GLN A 78 -15.00 7.75 1.44
CA GLN A 78 -15.28 8.93 2.27
C GLN A 78 -15.54 8.57 3.74
N GLU A 79 -16.03 7.37 3.98
CA GLU A 79 -16.37 6.85 5.31
C GLU A 79 -15.13 6.32 6.07
N LEU A 80 -13.96 6.26 5.44
CA LEU A 80 -12.75 5.70 6.03
C LEU A 80 -12.39 6.33 7.40
N PRO A 81 -12.37 7.67 7.58
CA PRO A 81 -12.04 8.26 8.87
C PRO A 81 -12.91 7.74 10.01
N SER A 82 -14.22 7.64 9.79
CA SER A 82 -15.17 7.11 10.80
C SER A 82 -14.89 5.65 11.17
N LEU A 83 -14.51 4.81 10.20
CA LEU A 83 -14.09 3.43 10.50
C LEU A 83 -12.81 3.42 11.35
N LEU A 84 -11.80 4.22 10.97
CA LEU A 84 -10.53 4.29 11.70
C LEU A 84 -10.73 4.78 13.14
N GLU A 85 -11.58 5.79 13.37
CA GLU A 85 -11.97 6.25 14.72
C GLU A 85 -12.54 5.12 15.58
N LYS A 86 -13.44 4.31 15.02
CA LYS A 86 -14.04 3.17 15.73
C LYS A 86 -13.00 2.09 16.04
N ILE A 87 -12.07 1.81 15.13
CA ILE A 87 -10.96 0.88 15.34
C ILE A 87 -10.03 1.40 16.45
N LYS A 88 -9.66 2.68 16.40
CA LYS A 88 -8.83 3.34 17.44
C LYS A 88 -9.52 3.35 18.79
N ALA A 89 -10.83 3.59 18.86
CA ALA A 89 -11.61 3.55 20.09
C ALA A 89 -11.64 2.16 20.76
N LEU A 90 -11.41 1.08 20.01
CA LEU A 90 -11.21 -0.27 20.53
C LEU A 90 -9.79 -0.54 21.04
N GLY A 91 -8.87 0.45 20.95
CA GLY A 91 -7.48 0.34 21.43
C GLY A 91 -6.50 -0.23 20.43
N TYR A 92 -6.86 -0.42 19.16
CA TYR A 92 -5.96 -0.93 18.13
C TYR A 92 -5.07 0.16 17.55
N THR A 93 -3.85 -0.23 17.17
CA THR A 93 -3.04 0.56 16.24
C THR A 93 -3.51 0.33 14.82
N VAL A 94 -3.39 1.35 13.96
CA VAL A 94 -3.83 1.30 12.56
C VAL A 94 -2.66 1.47 11.62
N LYS A 95 -2.53 0.53 10.67
CA LYS A 95 -1.68 0.70 9.48
C LYS A 95 -2.57 0.97 8.28
N LEU A 96 -2.25 2.01 7.53
CA LEU A 96 -2.93 2.37 6.30
C LEU A 96 -2.02 2.10 5.09
N ASP A 97 -2.51 1.28 4.16
CA ASP A 97 -1.88 1.11 2.84
C ASP A 97 -2.54 2.06 1.85
N THR A 98 -1.73 2.73 1.01
CA THR A 98 -2.26 3.67 0.02
C THR A 98 -1.37 3.74 -1.22
N ASN A 99 -1.95 4.10 -2.36
CA ASN A 99 -1.23 4.42 -3.59
C ASN A 99 -0.82 5.91 -3.68
N GLY A 100 -1.15 6.71 -2.68
CA GLY A 100 -0.76 8.11 -2.58
C GLY A 100 -1.54 9.09 -3.46
N ALA A 101 -2.60 8.66 -4.13
CA ALA A 101 -3.36 9.55 -5.05
C ALA A 101 -4.26 10.58 -4.33
N PHE A 102 -4.36 10.54 -3.01
CA PHE A 102 -5.25 11.41 -2.22
C PHE A 102 -4.49 12.09 -1.06
N PRO A 103 -3.53 13.00 -1.36
CA PRO A 103 -2.64 13.58 -0.34
C PRO A 103 -3.38 14.32 0.76
N GLU A 104 -4.43 15.09 0.44
CA GLU A 104 -5.18 15.86 1.43
C GLU A 104 -5.91 14.95 2.43
N ARG A 105 -6.44 13.80 1.95
CA ARG A 105 -7.08 12.79 2.82
C ARG A 105 -6.05 12.04 3.66
N LEU A 106 -4.89 11.69 3.08
CA LEU A 106 -3.78 11.08 3.79
C LEU A 106 -3.31 11.99 4.94
N GLU A 107 -3.06 13.25 4.62
CA GLU A 107 -2.61 14.25 5.60
C GLU A 107 -3.63 14.43 6.73
N ALA A 108 -4.92 14.56 6.41
CA ALA A 108 -5.99 14.68 7.41
C ALA A 108 -6.06 13.47 8.36
N ILE A 109 -5.96 12.24 7.83
CA ILE A 109 -5.98 11.00 8.63
C ILE A 109 -4.77 10.94 9.57
N VAL A 110 -3.58 11.29 9.08
CA VAL A 110 -2.35 11.30 9.89
C VAL A 110 -2.41 12.38 10.97
N GLN A 111 -2.82 13.61 10.63
CA GLN A 111 -2.95 14.72 11.57
C GLN A 111 -4.00 14.45 12.66
N ALA A 112 -5.06 13.73 12.33
CA ALA A 112 -6.07 13.28 13.30
C ALA A 112 -5.61 12.11 14.17
N GLY A 113 -4.39 11.55 13.98
CA GLY A 113 -3.88 10.40 14.73
C GLY A 113 -4.62 9.09 14.43
N LEU A 114 -5.29 9.00 13.28
CA LEU A 114 -6.09 7.83 12.89
C LEU A 114 -5.26 6.74 12.21
N ALA A 115 -4.04 7.03 11.75
CA ALA A 115 -3.07 6.06 11.28
C ALA A 115 -1.78 6.17 12.10
N ASP A 116 -1.30 5.05 12.62
CA ASP A 116 -0.04 4.96 13.36
C ASP A 116 1.13 4.55 12.45
N TYR A 117 0.82 4.00 11.28
CA TYR A 117 1.79 3.60 10.27
C TYR A 117 1.19 3.74 8.87
N VAL A 118 1.97 4.23 7.91
CA VAL A 118 1.54 4.35 6.52
C VAL A 118 2.49 3.55 5.62
N ALA A 119 1.95 2.65 4.80
CA ALA A 119 2.69 2.02 3.74
C ALA A 119 2.21 2.57 2.39
N MET A 120 3.06 3.32 1.71
CA MET A 120 2.70 3.92 0.43
C MET A 120 3.36 3.17 -0.73
N ASP A 121 2.55 2.73 -1.66
CA ASP A 121 3.02 2.12 -2.90
C ASP A 121 3.40 3.18 -3.93
N VAL A 122 4.69 3.32 -4.21
CA VAL A 122 5.23 4.09 -5.33
C VAL A 122 5.47 3.13 -6.48
N LYS A 123 4.65 3.24 -7.54
CA LYS A 123 4.52 2.15 -8.52
C LYS A 123 5.67 2.07 -9.51
N ASN A 124 6.28 3.21 -9.90
CA ASN A 124 7.45 3.29 -10.79
C ASN A 124 8.07 4.69 -10.74
N SER A 125 9.10 4.93 -11.57
CA SER A 125 9.59 6.28 -11.85
C SER A 125 8.50 7.16 -12.49
N PRO A 126 8.57 8.50 -12.34
CA PRO A 126 7.55 9.39 -12.88
C PRO A 126 7.28 9.18 -14.37
N GLU A 127 8.33 8.94 -15.16
CA GLU A 127 8.23 8.78 -16.62
C GLU A 127 7.49 7.51 -17.03
N ARG A 128 7.51 6.49 -16.20
CA ARG A 128 6.85 5.19 -16.45
C ARG A 128 5.60 4.97 -15.61
N TYR A 129 5.24 5.96 -14.79
CA TYR A 129 4.13 5.82 -13.83
C TYR A 129 2.81 5.51 -14.53
N ALA A 130 2.46 6.27 -15.58
CA ALA A 130 1.22 6.08 -16.36
C ALA A 130 1.05 4.64 -16.87
N GLN A 131 2.08 4.10 -17.52
CA GLN A 131 2.09 2.73 -18.01
C GLN A 131 1.91 1.72 -16.87
N THR A 132 2.56 1.97 -15.73
CA THR A 132 2.58 1.06 -14.58
C THR A 132 1.26 1.03 -13.81
N ILE A 133 0.54 2.16 -13.75
CA ILE A 133 -0.76 2.24 -13.08
C ILE A 133 -1.95 1.96 -14.00
N GLY A 134 -1.72 1.81 -15.32
CA GLY A 134 -2.77 1.53 -16.31
C GLY A 134 -3.77 2.68 -16.46
N VAL A 135 -3.33 3.93 -16.32
CA VAL A 135 -4.12 5.15 -16.49
C VAL A 135 -3.47 6.01 -17.56
N CYS A 136 -4.26 6.44 -18.53
CA CYS A 136 -3.79 7.34 -19.58
C CYS A 136 -3.63 8.75 -19.01
N GLU A 137 -2.46 9.39 -19.26
CA GLU A 137 -2.17 10.77 -18.85
C GLU A 137 -2.56 11.11 -17.39
N PRO A 138 -2.05 10.36 -16.37
CA PRO A 138 -2.42 10.63 -14.99
C PRO A 138 -1.81 11.95 -14.51
N ASP A 139 -2.55 12.70 -13.71
CA ASP A 139 -1.95 13.73 -12.89
C ASP A 139 -1.18 13.07 -11.74
N LEU A 140 0.15 13.20 -11.74
CA LEU A 140 1.03 12.64 -10.70
C LEU A 140 1.28 13.61 -9.53
N MET A 141 0.85 14.86 -9.64
CA MET A 141 1.07 15.84 -8.56
C MET A 141 0.53 15.37 -7.20
N PRO A 142 -0.64 14.71 -7.10
CA PRO A 142 -1.10 14.13 -5.85
C PRO A 142 -0.12 13.12 -5.25
N VAL A 143 0.44 12.22 -6.07
CA VAL A 143 1.41 11.21 -5.63
C VAL A 143 2.71 11.88 -5.14
N PHE A 144 3.21 12.89 -5.86
CA PHE A 144 4.36 13.69 -5.42
C PHE A 144 4.12 14.37 -4.08
N LYS A 145 2.94 14.96 -3.86
CA LYS A 145 2.56 15.58 -2.59
C LYS A 145 2.56 14.55 -1.44
N SER A 146 1.97 13.37 -1.66
CA SER A 146 1.94 12.30 -0.66
C SER A 146 3.34 11.80 -0.29
N VAL A 147 4.23 11.60 -1.28
CA VAL A 147 5.65 11.28 -1.04
C VAL A 147 6.31 12.37 -0.21
N SER A 148 6.19 13.64 -0.62
CA SER A 148 6.78 14.76 0.10
C SER A 148 6.23 14.92 1.52
N PHE A 149 4.95 14.61 1.74
CA PHE A 149 4.34 14.59 3.07
C PHE A 149 4.96 13.53 3.96
N LEU A 150 5.07 12.29 3.49
CA LEU A 150 5.62 11.18 4.27
C LEU A 150 7.11 11.35 4.56
N LEU A 151 7.88 11.89 3.62
CA LEU A 151 9.31 12.20 3.81
C LEU A 151 9.56 13.19 4.98
N ARG A 152 8.54 13.97 5.42
CA ARG A 152 8.65 14.81 6.62
C ARG A 152 8.68 14.01 7.93
N GLY A 153 8.37 12.71 7.90
CA GLY A 153 8.47 11.81 9.07
C GLY A 153 7.44 12.10 10.17
N THR A 154 6.27 12.65 9.84
CA THR A 154 5.22 12.98 10.82
C THR A 154 4.46 11.76 11.33
N VAL A 155 4.60 10.63 10.68
CA VAL A 155 4.07 9.31 11.05
C VAL A 155 5.11 8.25 10.67
N ALA A 156 5.13 7.12 11.36
CA ALA A 156 5.95 5.99 10.92
C ALA A 156 5.47 5.51 9.55
N TYR A 157 6.41 5.30 8.61
CA TYR A 157 6.04 4.95 7.24
C TYR A 157 7.06 4.05 6.54
N GLU A 158 6.63 3.47 5.44
CA GLU A 158 7.47 2.82 4.44
C GLU A 158 6.98 3.16 3.03
N PHE A 159 7.91 3.24 2.07
CA PHE A 159 7.57 3.16 0.66
C PHE A 159 7.75 1.73 0.15
N ARG A 160 6.94 1.34 -0.85
CA ARG A 160 7.01 0.03 -1.48
C ARG A 160 6.91 0.15 -2.99
N THR A 161 7.65 -0.69 -3.71
CA THR A 161 7.48 -0.87 -5.16
C THR A 161 7.40 -2.36 -5.46
N THR A 162 6.31 -2.82 -6.06
CA THR A 162 6.22 -4.17 -6.61
C THR A 162 6.96 -4.19 -7.94
N ALA A 163 8.09 -4.86 -7.98
CA ALA A 163 8.96 -4.95 -9.15
C ALA A 163 8.45 -6.04 -10.12
N VAL A 164 8.22 -5.67 -11.37
CA VAL A 164 7.75 -6.51 -12.47
C VAL A 164 8.77 -6.42 -13.60
N ALA A 165 9.19 -7.55 -14.18
CA ALA A 165 10.27 -7.60 -15.15
C ALA A 165 9.99 -6.75 -16.40
N GLU A 166 8.75 -6.70 -16.88
CA GLU A 166 8.35 -5.97 -18.09
C GLU A 166 8.13 -4.46 -17.86
N LEU A 167 8.04 -4.03 -16.60
CA LEU A 167 7.69 -2.64 -16.25
C LEU A 167 8.85 -1.86 -15.65
N HIS A 168 9.85 -2.54 -15.09
CA HIS A 168 10.95 -1.94 -14.35
C HIS A 168 12.30 -2.29 -14.95
N ASP A 169 13.22 -1.35 -14.89
CA ASP A 169 14.63 -1.48 -15.31
C ASP A 169 15.54 -0.64 -14.39
N ASP A 170 16.83 -0.64 -14.66
CA ASP A 170 17.83 0.09 -13.89
C ASP A 170 17.52 1.60 -13.83
N ALA A 171 17.10 2.19 -14.96
CA ALA A 171 16.74 3.60 -15.02
C ALA A 171 15.53 3.91 -14.12
N SER A 172 14.56 3.01 -14.08
CA SER A 172 13.40 3.12 -13.17
C SER A 172 13.84 3.20 -11.71
N PHE A 173 14.73 2.29 -11.27
CA PHE A 173 15.18 2.25 -9.88
C PHE A 173 16.14 3.39 -9.52
N GLN A 174 16.98 3.85 -10.45
CA GLN A 174 17.78 5.06 -10.25
C GLN A 174 16.88 6.28 -9.99
N LYS A 175 15.86 6.49 -10.82
CA LYS A 175 14.90 7.58 -10.68
C LYS A 175 14.04 7.46 -9.41
N LEU A 176 13.62 6.24 -9.04
CA LEU A 176 12.93 5.99 -7.77
C LEU A 176 13.83 6.33 -6.58
N GLY A 177 15.11 5.96 -6.63
CA GLY A 177 16.09 6.34 -5.61
C GLY A 177 16.23 7.84 -5.47
N ASP A 178 16.28 8.58 -6.58
CA ASP A 178 16.36 10.05 -6.59
C ASP A 178 15.07 10.67 -6.02
N TRP A 179 13.90 10.18 -6.42
CA TRP A 179 12.61 10.70 -5.97
C TRP A 179 12.34 10.43 -4.49
N LEU A 180 12.71 9.24 -3.99
CA LEU A 180 12.47 8.83 -2.61
C LEU A 180 13.69 9.09 -1.71
N ALA A 181 14.67 9.87 -2.16
CA ALA A 181 15.88 10.14 -1.41
C ALA A 181 15.57 10.64 0.02
N GLY A 182 16.28 10.05 1.00
CA GLY A 182 16.04 10.34 2.42
C GLY A 182 14.89 9.57 3.05
N ALA A 183 14.21 8.68 2.32
CA ALA A 183 13.18 7.83 2.89
C ALA A 183 13.75 6.95 4.03
N GLU A 184 12.97 6.86 5.13
CA GLU A 184 13.36 6.06 6.29
C GLU A 184 13.40 4.56 5.98
N ARG A 185 12.43 4.07 5.18
CA ARG A 185 12.33 2.66 4.77
C ARG A 185 11.78 2.56 3.35
N TYR A 186 12.41 1.72 2.55
CA TYR A 186 11.93 1.39 1.21
C TYR A 186 12.01 -0.12 0.96
N PHE A 187 10.93 -0.69 0.45
CA PHE A 187 10.84 -2.11 0.13
C PHE A 187 10.61 -2.34 -1.36
N ILE A 188 11.52 -3.06 -2.00
CA ILE A 188 11.32 -3.61 -3.33
C ILE A 188 10.71 -4.99 -3.16
N GLN A 189 9.46 -5.15 -3.60
CA GLN A 189 8.70 -6.40 -3.48
C GLN A 189 8.77 -7.16 -4.79
N CYS A 190 9.13 -8.43 -4.75
CA CYS A 190 9.07 -9.29 -5.91
C CYS A 190 7.61 -9.49 -6.34
N PHE A 191 7.32 -9.30 -7.60
CA PHE A 191 6.02 -9.64 -8.16
C PHE A 191 5.81 -11.15 -8.13
N GLU A 192 4.64 -11.60 -7.69
CA GLU A 192 4.20 -12.98 -7.78
C GLU A 192 3.14 -13.11 -8.87
N PRO A 193 3.38 -13.88 -9.94
CA PRO A 193 2.35 -14.16 -10.94
C PRO A 193 1.16 -14.89 -10.31
N ARG A 194 -0.05 -14.37 -10.52
CA ARG A 194 -1.32 -14.98 -10.06
C ARG A 194 -2.35 -14.90 -11.16
N GLU A 195 -3.28 -15.84 -11.19
CA GLU A 195 -4.39 -15.86 -12.16
C GLU A 195 -5.31 -14.63 -12.04
N THR A 196 -5.33 -13.98 -10.86
CA THR A 196 -6.18 -12.82 -10.58
C THR A 196 -5.63 -11.51 -11.12
N VAL A 197 -4.37 -11.43 -11.62
CA VAL A 197 -3.82 -10.18 -12.15
C VAL A 197 -4.54 -9.75 -13.43
N LEU A 198 -4.62 -8.42 -13.65
CA LEU A 198 -5.36 -7.87 -14.81
C LEU A 198 -4.72 -8.23 -16.15
N LYS A 199 -3.39 -8.35 -16.21
CA LYS A 199 -2.66 -8.67 -17.45
C LYS A 199 -1.86 -9.95 -17.26
N ALA A 200 -2.17 -10.94 -18.08
CA ALA A 200 -1.38 -12.18 -18.17
C ALA A 200 0.00 -11.91 -18.81
N GLY A 201 0.95 -12.83 -18.58
CA GLY A 201 2.28 -12.78 -19.19
C GLY A 201 3.23 -11.78 -18.56
N LEU A 202 2.97 -11.33 -17.33
CA LEU A 202 3.91 -10.59 -16.51
C LEU A 202 4.75 -11.56 -15.67
N HIS A 203 6.05 -11.24 -15.48
CA HIS A 203 6.99 -12.10 -14.79
C HIS A 203 7.65 -11.41 -13.60
N ALA A 204 8.02 -12.23 -12.62
CA ALA A 204 8.89 -11.81 -11.53
C ALA A 204 10.29 -11.52 -12.08
N PRO A 205 10.95 -10.44 -11.64
CA PRO A 205 12.37 -10.26 -11.91
C PRO A 205 13.20 -11.36 -11.24
N ALA A 206 14.34 -11.70 -11.83
CA ALA A 206 15.28 -12.63 -11.20
C ALA A 206 15.78 -12.09 -9.84
N PRO A 207 16.06 -12.95 -8.83
CA PRO A 207 16.56 -12.50 -7.54
C PRO A 207 17.82 -11.64 -7.63
N GLU A 208 18.72 -11.94 -8.57
CA GLU A 208 19.93 -11.16 -8.82
C GLU A 208 19.60 -9.75 -9.31
N GLN A 209 18.59 -9.63 -10.16
CA GLN A 209 18.12 -8.33 -10.66
C GLN A 209 17.53 -7.49 -9.53
N LEU A 210 16.75 -8.09 -8.63
CA LEU A 210 16.20 -7.39 -7.46
C LEU A 210 17.31 -6.91 -6.52
N ARG A 211 18.36 -7.73 -6.29
CA ARG A 211 19.51 -7.33 -5.50
C ARG A 211 20.27 -6.18 -6.17
N HIS A 212 20.47 -6.25 -7.48
CA HIS A 212 21.10 -5.19 -8.26
C HIS A 212 20.31 -3.87 -8.10
N TRP A 213 19.01 -3.88 -8.25
CA TRP A 213 18.17 -2.69 -8.10
C TRP A 213 18.20 -2.13 -6.66
N ALA A 214 18.25 -2.98 -5.66
CA ALA A 214 18.43 -2.52 -4.29
C ALA A 214 19.78 -1.80 -4.08
N GLU A 215 20.88 -2.29 -4.71
CA GLU A 215 22.17 -1.62 -4.65
C GLU A 215 22.19 -0.28 -5.40
N LEU A 216 21.44 -0.14 -6.50
CA LEU A 216 21.29 1.15 -7.21
C LEU A 216 20.60 2.21 -6.33
N VAL A 217 19.63 1.80 -5.50
CA VAL A 217 18.84 2.70 -4.63
C VAL A 217 19.57 3.02 -3.32
N ARG A 218 20.36 2.09 -2.79
CA ARG A 218 20.99 2.16 -1.46
C ARG A 218 21.76 3.46 -1.16
N PRO A 219 22.50 4.07 -2.11
CA PRO A 219 23.19 5.34 -1.85
C PRO A 219 22.25 6.51 -1.49
N LYS A 220 20.97 6.43 -1.89
CA LYS A 220 19.94 7.46 -1.60
C LYS A 220 19.04 7.07 -0.43
N ILE A 221 18.80 5.76 -0.25
CA ILE A 221 17.93 5.19 0.77
C ILE A 221 18.67 4.00 1.44
N PRO A 222 19.46 4.24 2.51
CA PRO A 222 20.27 3.20 3.14
C PRO A 222 19.47 1.98 3.62
N ASN A 223 18.22 2.20 4.07
CA ASN A 223 17.34 1.15 4.59
C ASN A 223 16.43 0.56 3.50
N VAL A 224 16.97 0.34 2.29
CA VAL A 224 16.28 -0.43 1.26
C VAL A 224 16.40 -1.92 1.57
N ALA A 225 15.26 -2.64 1.46
CA ALA A 225 15.21 -4.09 1.68
C ALA A 225 14.33 -4.77 0.61
N LEU A 226 14.54 -6.08 0.45
CA LEU A 226 13.78 -6.91 -0.48
C LEU A 226 12.70 -7.70 0.25
N ARG A 227 11.56 -7.92 -0.42
CA ARG A 227 10.48 -8.82 0.07
C ARG A 227 10.10 -9.79 -1.04
N GLY A 228 9.80 -11.03 -0.67
CA GLY A 228 9.33 -12.06 -1.62
C GLY A 228 10.44 -12.71 -2.45
N ILE A 229 11.67 -12.79 -1.92
CA ILE A 229 12.80 -13.51 -2.55
C ILE A 229 13.30 -14.62 -1.62
#